data_76a18d67a5ac050a533a882afeb84ff1
#
_entry.id   76a18d67a5ac050a533a882afeb84ff1
#
_cell.length_a   1.000
_cell.length_b   1.000
_cell.length_c   1.000
_cell.angle_alpha   90.00
_cell.angle_beta   90.00
_cell.angle_gamma   90.00
#
_symmetry.space_group_name_H-M   'P 1'
#
loop_
_entity.id
_entity.type
_entity.pdbx_description
1 polymer ?
#
loop_
_entity_poly.entity_id
_entity_poly.type
_entity_poly.pdbx_seq_one_letter_code
_entity_poly.pdbx_strand_id
1 'polypeptide(L)'
;DDSASRGLGDVYKRQNDMKEAFICEGIRTPIGRFGGVLSSIRTDDLAALPLKKLKEDLKDVDWESIDEVFFGNANQAGEDNRNIARMALLLADFPESIPGITLNRLCASGMEAVIAGARMIKAEEGDFIIAGGAESMSRAPFVMPKADSAFSRNAEIYDTTIGWRFVNPKMKSNYGIDSMPETAENVAEKFQITRQDQDLFAYRSQIKAANSIENGRISKEILTVTIKQKRKDDLIVNKDEHPRKTDLEKLSKLSTPFKNDGSVTAGNSSGVNDGAA
;
A
#
# COMPACT_ATOMS: atom_id res chain seq x y z
N ASP A 1 -26.57 -20.53 43.42
CA ASP A 1 -25.57 -19.54 42.94
C ASP A 1 -24.38 -20.14 42.19
N ASP A 2 -24.59 -21.32 41.59
CA ASP A 2 -23.54 -22.08 40.90
C ASP A 2 -23.57 -21.86 39.37
N SER A 3 -24.55 -21.14 38.83
CA SER A 3 -24.71 -20.87 37.41
C SER A 3 -23.87 -19.68 36.90
N ALA A 4 -23.63 -18.68 37.74
CA ALA A 4 -22.83 -17.49 37.37
C ALA A 4 -21.32 -17.79 37.32
N SER A 5 -20.82 -18.71 38.15
CA SER A 5 -19.41 -19.08 38.19
C SER A 5 -18.98 -19.95 36.99
N ARG A 6 -19.89 -20.76 36.45
CA ARG A 6 -19.67 -21.57 35.23
C ARG A 6 -19.57 -20.72 33.97
N GLY A 7 -20.36 -19.66 33.86
CA GLY A 7 -20.31 -18.73 32.72
C GLY A 7 -19.00 -17.95 32.61
N LEU A 8 -18.43 -17.50 33.75
CA LEU A 8 -17.13 -16.84 33.80
C LEU A 8 -15.98 -17.78 33.50
N GLY A 9 -16.00 -19.01 33.98
CA GLY A 9 -14.99 -20.03 33.69
C GLY A 9 -14.94 -20.40 32.20
N ASP A 10 -16.08 -20.48 31.53
CA ASP A 10 -16.18 -20.73 30.08
C ASP A 10 -15.69 -19.54 29.24
N VAL A 11 -15.95 -18.30 29.68
CA VAL A 11 -15.43 -17.10 29.02
C VAL A 11 -13.89 -17.03 29.15
N TYR A 12 -13.35 -17.33 30.31
CA TYR A 12 -11.89 -17.38 30.53
C TYR A 12 -11.21 -18.54 29.77
N LYS A 13 -11.84 -19.70 29.66
CA LYS A 13 -11.34 -20.80 28.82
C LYS A 13 -11.34 -20.44 27.34
N ARG A 14 -12.41 -19.85 26.83
CA ARG A 14 -12.49 -19.39 25.42
C ARG A 14 -11.46 -18.30 25.09
N GLN A 15 -11.07 -17.45 26.05
CA GLN A 15 -10.01 -16.47 25.86
C GLN A 15 -8.60 -17.10 25.79
N ASN A 16 -8.39 -18.27 26.40
CA ASN A 16 -7.11 -18.98 26.33
C ASN A 16 -6.98 -19.93 25.13
N ASP A 17 -8.07 -20.22 24.42
CA ASP A 17 -8.10 -21.14 23.29
C ASP A 17 -8.26 -20.40 21.93
N MET A 18 -8.03 -19.09 21.88
CA MET A 18 -8.05 -18.39 20.59
C MET A 18 -6.93 -18.89 19.70
N LYS A 19 -7.30 -19.30 18.46
CA LYS A 19 -6.36 -19.74 17.44
C LYS A 19 -5.32 -18.65 17.18
N GLU A 20 -4.07 -19.02 17.10
CA GLU A 20 -2.98 -18.10 16.75
C GLU A 20 -2.89 -17.95 15.22
N ALA A 21 -2.59 -16.75 14.73
CA ALA A 21 -2.33 -16.46 13.34
C ALA A 21 -0.83 -16.17 13.16
N PHE A 22 -0.19 -16.87 12.24
CA PHE A 22 1.24 -16.75 11.96
C PHE A 22 1.46 -16.13 10.57
N ILE A 23 2.48 -15.28 10.46
CA ILE A 23 3.01 -14.83 9.18
C ILE A 23 4.13 -15.80 8.79
N CYS A 24 3.91 -16.56 7.72
CA CYS A 24 4.81 -17.63 7.30
C CYS A 24 5.81 -17.17 6.24
N GLU A 25 5.38 -16.31 5.31
CA GLU A 25 6.20 -15.81 4.22
C GLU A 25 5.80 -14.38 3.85
N GLY A 26 6.72 -13.64 3.23
CA GLY A 26 6.46 -12.28 2.76
C GLY A 26 7.39 -11.91 1.61
N ILE A 27 6.78 -11.44 0.51
CA ILE A 27 7.49 -11.04 -0.70
C ILE A 27 6.87 -9.79 -1.29
N ARG A 28 7.69 -8.95 -1.92
CA ARG A 28 7.24 -7.72 -2.58
C ARG A 28 8.02 -7.43 -3.85
N THR A 29 7.45 -6.60 -4.70
CA THR A 29 8.20 -5.97 -5.78
C THR A 29 9.20 -4.95 -5.21
N PRO A 30 10.20 -4.50 -5.98
CA PRO A 30 10.83 -3.22 -5.71
C PRO A 30 9.77 -2.12 -5.59
N ILE A 31 10.04 -1.09 -4.78
CA ILE A 31 9.21 0.11 -4.75
C ILE A 31 9.72 1.08 -5.82
N GLY A 32 8.90 1.29 -6.85
CA GLY A 32 9.13 2.27 -7.91
C GLY A 32 8.77 3.69 -7.44
N ARG A 33 9.47 4.69 -7.95
CA ARG A 33 9.06 6.09 -7.82
C ARG A 33 8.01 6.45 -8.87
N PHE A 34 7.27 7.51 -8.66
CA PHE A 34 6.34 8.05 -9.66
C PHE A 34 7.02 8.29 -11.00
N GLY A 35 6.43 7.75 -12.07
CA GLY A 35 7.00 7.78 -13.41
C GLY A 35 8.34 7.03 -13.56
N GLY A 36 8.68 6.17 -12.59
CA GLY A 36 9.91 5.40 -12.54
C GLY A 36 9.84 4.06 -13.29
N VAL A 37 10.71 3.14 -12.88
CA VAL A 37 10.93 1.88 -13.61
C VAL A 37 9.69 0.98 -13.67
N LEU A 38 8.79 1.04 -12.68
CA LEU A 38 7.57 0.23 -12.64
C LEU A 38 6.38 0.88 -13.36
N SER A 39 6.47 2.13 -13.77
CA SER A 39 5.36 2.91 -14.35
C SER A 39 4.76 2.32 -15.63
N SER A 40 5.50 1.46 -16.34
CA SER A 40 5.03 0.78 -17.55
C SER A 40 4.23 -0.50 -17.26
N ILE A 41 4.26 -1.01 -16.03
CA ILE A 41 3.54 -2.24 -15.65
C ILE A 41 2.13 -1.87 -15.23
N ARG A 42 1.14 -2.58 -15.76
CA ARG A 42 -0.27 -2.43 -15.34
C ARG A 42 -0.41 -2.77 -13.85
N THR A 43 -1.31 -2.09 -13.16
CA THR A 43 -1.49 -2.29 -11.71
C THR A 43 -1.95 -3.71 -11.35
N ASP A 44 -2.82 -4.29 -12.17
CA ASP A 44 -3.30 -5.67 -12.01
C ASP A 44 -2.19 -6.71 -12.27
N ASP A 45 -1.35 -6.49 -13.30
CA ASP A 45 -0.17 -7.32 -13.54
C ASP A 45 0.87 -7.19 -12.42
N LEU A 46 1.10 -5.97 -11.92
CA LEU A 46 2.00 -5.71 -10.80
C LEU A 46 1.56 -6.45 -9.54
N ALA A 47 0.25 -6.43 -9.26
CA ALA A 47 -0.35 -7.16 -8.14
C ALA A 47 -0.18 -8.69 -8.24
N ALA A 48 -0.13 -9.24 -9.45
CA ALA A 48 0.06 -10.66 -9.68
C ALA A 48 1.51 -11.15 -9.46
N LEU A 49 2.51 -10.25 -9.52
CA LEU A 49 3.92 -10.66 -9.44
C LEU A 49 4.30 -11.32 -8.11
N PRO A 50 3.94 -10.77 -6.92
CA PRO A 50 4.22 -11.45 -5.66
C PRO A 50 3.54 -12.82 -5.55
N LEU A 51 2.31 -12.96 -6.05
CA LEU A 51 1.58 -14.21 -6.05
C LEU A 51 2.26 -15.28 -6.93
N LYS A 52 2.69 -14.91 -8.14
CA LYS A 52 3.45 -15.82 -9.01
C LYS A 52 4.73 -16.29 -8.34
N LYS A 53 5.42 -15.36 -7.70
CA LYS A 53 6.69 -15.67 -7.02
C LYS A 53 6.49 -16.58 -5.81
N LEU A 54 5.46 -16.36 -4.99
CA LEU A 54 5.10 -17.29 -3.91
C LEU A 54 4.87 -18.71 -4.44
N LYS A 55 4.13 -18.84 -5.53
CA LYS A 55 3.84 -20.14 -6.17
C LYS A 55 5.09 -20.82 -6.74
N GLU A 56 6.03 -20.04 -7.26
CA GLU A 56 7.32 -20.54 -7.77
C GLU A 56 8.24 -21.04 -6.64
N ASP A 57 8.27 -20.30 -5.51
CA ASP A 57 9.18 -20.59 -4.41
C ASP A 57 8.66 -21.70 -3.49
N LEU A 58 7.35 -21.78 -3.28
CA LEU A 58 6.69 -22.70 -2.34
C LEU A 58 5.96 -23.83 -3.09
N LYS A 59 6.71 -24.71 -3.73
CA LYS A 59 6.19 -25.77 -4.61
C LYS A 59 5.39 -26.86 -3.90
N ASP A 60 5.64 -27.05 -2.60
CA ASP A 60 4.98 -28.08 -1.79
C ASP A 60 3.69 -27.59 -1.13
N VAL A 61 3.29 -26.35 -1.37
CA VAL A 61 2.06 -25.76 -0.83
C VAL A 61 0.87 -26.15 -1.71
N ASP A 62 -0.17 -26.66 -1.07
CA ASP A 62 -1.47 -26.88 -1.70
C ASP A 62 -2.21 -25.55 -1.85
N TRP A 63 -2.10 -24.94 -3.02
CA TRP A 63 -2.70 -23.65 -3.31
C TRP A 63 -4.24 -23.72 -3.46
N GLU A 64 -4.83 -24.91 -3.62
CA GLU A 64 -6.29 -25.08 -3.63
C GLU A 64 -6.90 -24.94 -2.22
N SER A 65 -6.09 -25.08 -1.18
CA SER A 65 -6.51 -24.96 0.22
C SER A 65 -6.58 -23.53 0.75
N ILE A 66 -6.36 -22.51 -0.09
CA ILE A 66 -6.51 -21.09 0.32
C ILE A 66 -7.99 -20.78 0.52
N ASP A 67 -8.32 -20.30 1.73
CA ASP A 67 -9.69 -19.92 2.08
C ASP A 67 -10.09 -18.55 1.53
N GLU A 68 -9.17 -17.55 1.60
CA GLU A 68 -9.45 -16.19 1.17
C GLU A 68 -8.16 -15.43 0.81
N VAL A 69 -8.27 -14.46 -0.09
CA VAL A 69 -7.19 -13.50 -0.40
C VAL A 69 -7.67 -12.07 -0.13
N PHE A 70 -6.99 -11.38 0.77
CA PHE A 70 -7.23 -9.98 1.08
C PHE A 70 -6.18 -9.09 0.44
N PHE A 71 -6.57 -8.18 -0.44
CA PHE A 71 -5.66 -7.19 -1.02
C PHE A 71 -6.09 -5.77 -0.69
N GLY A 72 -5.14 -4.99 -0.17
CA GLY A 72 -5.28 -3.55 0.00
C GLY A 72 -5.04 -2.81 -1.31
N ASN A 73 -5.95 -1.91 -1.66
CA ASN A 73 -5.80 -0.97 -2.77
C ASN A 73 -6.64 0.27 -2.50
N ALA A 74 -6.06 1.45 -2.67
CA ALA A 74 -6.72 2.71 -2.32
C ALA A 74 -7.40 3.39 -3.51
N ASN A 75 -6.80 3.36 -4.70
CA ASN A 75 -7.30 4.11 -5.86
C ASN A 75 -8.57 3.50 -6.45
N GLN A 76 -8.53 2.28 -6.92
CA GLN A 76 -9.62 1.51 -7.53
C GLN A 76 -10.32 2.20 -8.72
N ALA A 77 -9.68 3.19 -9.32
CA ALA A 77 -10.26 3.98 -10.41
C ALA A 77 -9.76 3.58 -11.80
N GLY A 78 -8.64 2.88 -11.88
CA GLY A 78 -7.98 2.50 -13.13
C GLY A 78 -7.94 1.00 -13.39
N GLU A 79 -6.77 0.49 -13.68
CA GLU A 79 -6.49 -0.93 -13.94
C GLU A 79 -6.68 -1.81 -12.69
N ASP A 80 -6.74 -1.18 -11.53
CA ASP A 80 -7.03 -1.71 -10.21
C ASP A 80 -8.53 -1.70 -9.85
N ASN A 81 -9.40 -1.42 -10.84
CA ASN A 81 -10.85 -1.38 -10.62
C ASN A 81 -11.44 -2.77 -10.34
N ARG A 82 -12.70 -2.81 -9.93
CA ARG A 82 -13.46 -3.99 -9.51
C ARG A 82 -12.84 -4.63 -8.26
N ASN A 83 -12.18 -5.78 -8.41
CA ASN A 83 -11.60 -6.54 -7.31
C ASN A 83 -10.17 -6.96 -7.69
N ILE A 84 -9.19 -6.14 -7.31
CA ILE A 84 -7.79 -6.39 -7.68
C ILE A 84 -7.24 -7.69 -7.04
N ALA A 85 -7.73 -8.08 -5.86
CA ALA A 85 -7.36 -9.37 -5.26
C ALA A 85 -7.72 -10.52 -6.20
N ARG A 86 -8.95 -10.54 -6.69
CA ARG A 86 -9.43 -11.57 -7.61
C ARG A 86 -8.73 -11.50 -8.97
N MET A 87 -8.51 -10.31 -9.48
CA MET A 87 -7.80 -10.10 -10.75
C MET A 87 -6.37 -10.63 -10.66
N ALA A 88 -5.65 -10.29 -9.60
CA ALA A 88 -4.26 -10.73 -9.38
C ALA A 88 -4.14 -12.25 -9.25
N LEU A 89 -5.07 -12.92 -8.54
CA LEU A 89 -5.12 -14.38 -8.44
C LEU A 89 -5.22 -15.03 -9.82
N LEU A 90 -6.17 -14.60 -10.63
CA LEU A 90 -6.39 -15.16 -11.97
C LEU A 90 -5.20 -14.91 -12.90
N LEU A 91 -4.60 -13.71 -12.84
CA LEU A 91 -3.40 -13.36 -13.61
C LEU A 91 -2.14 -14.12 -13.12
N ALA A 92 -2.16 -14.64 -11.90
CA ALA A 92 -1.12 -15.48 -11.33
C ALA A 92 -1.40 -16.98 -11.50
N ASP A 93 -2.40 -17.36 -12.29
CA ASP A 93 -2.81 -18.73 -12.55
C ASP A 93 -3.13 -19.55 -11.27
N PHE A 94 -3.71 -18.90 -10.27
CA PHE A 94 -4.27 -19.57 -9.11
C PHE A 94 -5.63 -20.19 -9.43
N PRO A 95 -6.07 -21.20 -8.66
CA PRO A 95 -7.37 -21.84 -8.85
C PRO A 95 -8.53 -20.86 -8.87
N GLU A 96 -9.47 -21.04 -9.78
CA GLU A 96 -10.67 -20.20 -9.89
C GLU A 96 -11.61 -20.31 -8.68
N SER A 97 -11.45 -21.34 -7.87
CA SER A 97 -12.21 -21.57 -6.63
C SER A 97 -11.87 -20.57 -5.53
N ILE A 98 -10.66 -20.01 -5.52
CA ILE A 98 -10.18 -19.14 -4.45
C ILE A 98 -10.86 -17.78 -4.53
N PRO A 99 -11.58 -17.33 -3.50
CA PRO A 99 -12.19 -16.01 -3.45
C PRO A 99 -11.14 -14.91 -3.19
N GLY A 100 -11.55 -13.66 -3.34
CA GLY A 100 -10.67 -12.54 -3.05
C GLY A 100 -11.44 -11.28 -2.73
N ILE A 101 -10.94 -10.50 -1.79
CA ILE A 101 -11.54 -9.25 -1.31
C ILE A 101 -10.55 -8.11 -1.44
N THR A 102 -10.99 -7.00 -2.04
CA THR A 102 -10.22 -5.75 -2.06
C THR A 102 -10.66 -4.86 -0.91
N LEU A 103 -9.70 -4.45 -0.08
CA LEU A 103 -9.90 -3.61 1.08
C LEU A 103 -9.34 -2.21 0.84
N ASN A 104 -10.06 -1.19 1.32
CA ASN A 104 -9.61 0.19 1.25
C ASN A 104 -9.66 0.85 2.64
N ARG A 105 -8.49 1.15 3.17
CA ARG A 105 -8.24 2.00 4.35
C ARG A 105 -7.16 3.02 4.01
N LEU A 106 -7.18 3.55 2.79
CA LEU A 106 -6.17 4.44 2.23
C LEU A 106 -4.76 3.86 2.41
N CYS A 107 -3.79 4.63 2.90
CA CYS A 107 -2.40 4.18 3.09
C CYS A 107 -2.24 2.95 4.01
N ALA A 108 -3.25 2.62 4.82
CA ALA A 108 -3.25 1.45 5.70
C ALA A 108 -3.94 0.21 5.09
N SER A 109 -4.29 0.23 3.81
CA SER A 109 -5.05 -0.86 3.16
C SER A 109 -4.32 -2.20 3.20
N GLY A 110 -3.01 -2.23 2.96
CA GLY A 110 -2.21 -3.46 3.05
C GLY A 110 -2.13 -4.00 4.49
N MET A 111 -1.96 -3.12 5.47
CA MET A 111 -2.01 -3.53 6.89
C MET A 111 -3.39 -4.06 7.28
N GLU A 112 -4.48 -3.45 6.80
CA GLU A 112 -5.85 -3.95 7.03
C GLU A 112 -6.08 -5.32 6.41
N ALA A 113 -5.49 -5.60 5.25
CA ALA A 113 -5.53 -6.92 4.63
C ALA A 113 -4.92 -8.00 5.55
N VAL A 114 -3.75 -7.73 6.11
CA VAL A 114 -3.09 -8.63 7.08
C VAL A 114 -3.93 -8.80 8.35
N ILE A 115 -4.50 -7.71 8.86
CA ILE A 115 -5.36 -7.74 10.06
C ILE A 115 -6.64 -8.54 9.79
N ALA A 116 -7.26 -8.37 8.62
CA ALA A 116 -8.46 -9.12 8.23
C ALA A 116 -8.18 -10.62 8.16
N GLY A 117 -7.07 -11.01 7.51
CA GLY A 117 -6.64 -12.41 7.47
C GLY A 117 -6.38 -12.99 8.86
N ALA A 118 -5.66 -12.27 9.70
CA ALA A 118 -5.41 -12.71 11.07
C ALA A 118 -6.70 -12.84 11.91
N ARG A 119 -7.68 -11.96 11.69
CA ARG A 119 -9.00 -12.06 12.36
C ARG A 119 -9.78 -13.28 11.89
N MET A 120 -9.78 -13.57 10.60
CA MET A 120 -10.45 -14.73 10.02
C MET A 120 -9.90 -16.03 10.60
N ILE A 121 -8.57 -16.17 10.69
CA ILE A 121 -7.92 -17.33 11.34
C ILE A 121 -8.31 -17.44 12.82
N LYS A 122 -8.25 -16.33 13.57
CA LYS A 122 -8.61 -16.31 15.00
C LYS A 122 -10.09 -16.58 15.26
N ALA A 123 -10.96 -16.26 14.31
CA ALA A 123 -12.39 -16.57 14.36
C ALA A 123 -12.72 -18.01 13.93
N GLU A 124 -11.72 -18.78 13.52
CA GLU A 124 -11.87 -20.14 12.99
C GLU A 124 -12.73 -20.22 11.71
N GLU A 125 -12.74 -19.14 10.92
CA GLU A 125 -13.44 -19.03 9.64
C GLU A 125 -12.54 -19.44 8.45
N GLY A 126 -11.24 -19.64 8.68
CA GLY A 126 -10.26 -20.09 7.72
C GLY A 126 -8.93 -20.43 8.38
N ASP A 127 -8.09 -21.15 7.67
CA ASP A 127 -6.79 -21.63 8.13
C ASP A 127 -5.62 -21.12 7.30
N PHE A 128 -5.86 -20.87 6.00
CA PHE A 128 -4.82 -20.46 5.06
C PHE A 128 -5.26 -19.24 4.25
N ILE A 129 -4.60 -18.11 4.52
CA ILE A 129 -4.96 -16.80 3.97
C ILE A 129 -3.74 -16.18 3.27
N ILE A 130 -3.97 -15.54 2.13
CA ILE A 130 -3.01 -14.61 1.54
C ILE A 130 -3.49 -13.19 1.84
N ALA A 131 -2.58 -12.36 2.35
CA ALA A 131 -2.84 -10.95 2.61
C ALA A 131 -1.77 -10.09 1.96
N GLY A 132 -2.18 -9.07 1.21
CA GLY A 132 -1.24 -8.24 0.48
C GLY A 132 -1.86 -6.95 -0.02
N GLY A 133 -1.34 -6.43 -1.11
CA GLY A 133 -1.88 -5.27 -1.79
C GLY A 133 -1.01 -4.78 -2.93
N ALA A 134 -1.56 -3.87 -3.72
CA ALA A 134 -0.84 -3.20 -4.79
C ALA A 134 -1.36 -1.78 -4.97
N GLU A 135 -0.45 -0.89 -5.36
CA GLU A 135 -0.80 0.47 -5.76
C GLU A 135 0.15 0.90 -6.88
N SER A 136 -0.37 1.48 -7.95
CA SER A 136 0.43 2.18 -8.93
C SER A 136 -0.07 3.61 -9.07
N MET A 137 0.62 4.52 -8.39
CA MET A 137 0.28 5.93 -8.43
C MET A 137 0.68 6.55 -9.77
N SER A 138 1.67 5.98 -10.46
CA SER A 138 2.05 6.38 -11.83
C SER A 138 0.96 6.10 -12.87
N ARG A 139 0.13 5.10 -12.64
CA ARG A 139 -0.93 4.68 -13.57
C ARG A 139 -2.33 5.06 -13.10
N ALA A 140 -2.42 5.82 -12.02
CA ALA A 140 -3.67 6.38 -11.56
C ALA A 140 -4.32 7.23 -12.67
N PRO A 141 -5.55 6.95 -13.09
CA PRO A 141 -6.15 7.58 -14.24
C PRO A 141 -6.68 8.99 -13.95
N PHE A 142 -6.88 9.76 -15.01
CA PHE A 142 -7.78 10.89 -14.95
C PHE A 142 -9.24 10.40 -14.93
N VAL A 143 -10.06 11.06 -14.12
CA VAL A 143 -11.51 10.77 -14.02
C VAL A 143 -12.33 12.03 -14.24
N MET A 144 -13.51 11.85 -14.81
CA MET A 144 -14.43 12.94 -15.13
C MET A 144 -15.83 12.57 -14.61
N PRO A 145 -16.51 13.48 -13.87
CA PRO A 145 -17.89 13.24 -13.46
C PRO A 145 -18.83 13.25 -14.68
N LYS A 146 -20.01 12.66 -14.51
CA LYS A 146 -21.09 12.88 -15.45
C LYS A 146 -21.62 14.29 -15.32
N ALA A 147 -22.10 14.85 -16.43
CA ALA A 147 -22.74 16.14 -16.42
C ALA A 147 -24.06 16.11 -15.60
N ASP A 148 -24.27 17.13 -14.78
CA ASP A 148 -25.49 17.28 -13.95
C ASP A 148 -26.72 17.70 -14.75
N SER A 149 -26.53 18.22 -15.96
CA SER A 149 -27.59 18.68 -16.85
C SER A 149 -27.33 18.28 -18.30
N ALA A 150 -28.42 18.15 -19.08
CA ALA A 150 -28.32 17.95 -20.52
C ALA A 150 -27.63 19.15 -21.19
N PHE A 151 -26.80 18.84 -22.20
CA PHE A 151 -26.05 19.86 -22.96
C PHE A 151 -25.09 20.72 -22.14
N SER A 152 -24.65 20.23 -20.97
CA SER A 152 -23.62 20.90 -20.17
C SER A 152 -22.39 21.21 -21.03
N ARG A 153 -21.85 22.42 -20.86
CA ARG A 153 -20.62 22.86 -21.51
C ARG A 153 -19.42 22.87 -20.58
N ASN A 154 -19.62 22.44 -19.31
CA ASN A 154 -18.59 22.33 -18.31
C ASN A 154 -18.14 20.87 -18.21
N ALA A 155 -16.83 20.66 -18.18
CA ALA A 155 -16.21 19.37 -17.89
C ALA A 155 -15.09 19.60 -16.88
N GLU A 156 -15.09 18.82 -15.82
CA GLU A 156 -14.00 18.80 -14.83
C GLU A 156 -13.26 17.47 -14.97
N ILE A 157 -11.94 17.52 -14.97
CA ILE A 157 -11.07 16.33 -15.00
C ILE A 157 -10.22 16.34 -13.77
N TYR A 158 -10.21 15.21 -13.04
CA TYR A 158 -9.41 15.03 -11.83
C TYR A 158 -8.31 14.00 -12.05
N ASP A 159 -7.10 14.34 -11.63
CA ASP A 159 -6.01 13.38 -11.47
C ASP A 159 -6.24 12.57 -10.19
N THR A 160 -6.23 11.24 -10.30
CA THR A 160 -6.45 10.36 -9.15
C THR A 160 -5.16 9.87 -8.50
N THR A 161 -4.01 10.37 -8.95
CA THR A 161 -2.69 10.00 -8.40
C THR A 161 -2.61 10.26 -6.90
N ILE A 162 -3.03 11.45 -6.47
CA ILE A 162 -3.03 11.88 -5.08
C ILE A 162 -4.08 12.98 -4.86
N GLY A 163 -4.59 13.09 -3.65
CA GLY A 163 -5.50 14.15 -3.28
C GLY A 163 -6.98 13.80 -3.51
N TRP A 164 -7.80 14.84 -3.43
CA TRP A 164 -9.26 14.73 -3.47
C TRP A 164 -9.80 14.82 -4.89
N ARG A 165 -10.84 14.04 -5.17
CA ARG A 165 -11.67 14.10 -6.36
C ARG A 165 -13.14 14.02 -5.98
N PHE A 166 -14.02 14.62 -6.77
CA PHE A 166 -15.48 14.64 -6.51
C PHE A 166 -15.82 15.11 -5.08
N VAL A 167 -15.23 16.22 -4.69
CA VAL A 167 -15.30 16.72 -3.30
C VAL A 167 -16.73 16.99 -2.88
N ASN A 168 -17.18 16.30 -1.82
CA ASN A 168 -18.46 16.60 -1.19
C ASN A 168 -18.37 17.96 -0.44
N PRO A 169 -19.25 18.94 -0.74
CA PRO A 169 -19.18 20.28 -0.13
C PRO A 169 -19.29 20.25 1.40
N LYS A 170 -20.09 19.34 1.96
CA LYS A 170 -20.25 19.20 3.41
C LYS A 170 -18.98 18.62 4.06
N MET A 171 -18.32 17.67 3.40
CA MET A 171 -17.02 17.19 3.87
C MET A 171 -15.98 18.31 3.89
N LYS A 172 -15.92 19.09 2.81
CA LYS A 172 -15.01 20.23 2.70
C LYS A 172 -15.25 21.25 3.82
N SER A 173 -16.51 21.61 4.09
CA SER A 173 -16.84 22.60 5.11
C SER A 173 -16.60 22.12 6.54
N ASN A 174 -16.82 20.84 6.83
CA ASN A 174 -16.77 20.31 8.19
C ASN A 174 -15.38 19.81 8.59
N TYR A 175 -14.61 19.27 7.64
CA TYR A 175 -13.37 18.53 7.94
C TYR A 175 -12.17 19.01 7.12
N GLY A 176 -12.38 19.87 6.11
CA GLY A 176 -11.32 20.25 5.18
C GLY A 176 -11.01 19.20 4.13
N ILE A 177 -10.15 19.55 3.21
CA ILE A 177 -9.68 18.70 2.11
C ILE A 177 -8.16 18.87 1.90
N ASP A 178 -7.44 19.12 2.99
CA ASP A 178 -6.00 19.31 2.95
C ASP A 178 -5.29 18.15 2.29
N SER A 179 -4.30 18.44 1.48
CA SER A 179 -3.39 17.43 0.95
C SER A 179 -2.55 16.83 2.07
N MET A 180 -1.89 15.68 1.82
CA MET A 180 -1.03 15.06 2.82
C MET A 180 0.13 15.97 3.29
N PRO A 181 0.81 16.73 2.41
CA PRO A 181 1.81 17.71 2.88
C PRO A 181 1.21 18.82 3.74
N GLU A 182 0.02 19.36 3.41
CA GLU A 182 -0.68 20.34 4.25
C GLU A 182 -1.09 19.73 5.60
N THR A 183 -1.55 18.49 5.61
CA THR A 183 -1.82 17.74 6.85
C THR A 183 -0.56 17.60 7.69
N ALA A 184 0.59 17.32 7.07
CA ALA A 184 1.88 17.26 7.77
C ALA A 184 2.28 18.61 8.38
N GLU A 185 2.06 19.72 7.67
CA GLU A 185 2.26 21.07 8.21
C GLU A 185 1.34 21.35 9.41
N ASN A 186 0.07 20.96 9.33
CA ASN A 186 -0.88 21.10 10.45
C ASN A 186 -0.45 20.30 11.68
N VAL A 187 0.09 19.09 11.48
CA VAL A 187 0.64 18.27 12.57
C VAL A 187 1.90 18.92 13.16
N ALA A 188 2.80 19.40 12.31
CA ALA A 188 4.02 20.06 12.75
C ALA A 188 3.72 21.31 13.59
N GLU A 189 2.77 22.13 13.15
CA GLU A 189 2.33 23.33 13.87
C GLU A 189 1.65 22.97 15.20
N LYS A 190 0.68 22.06 15.17
CA LYS A 190 -0.09 21.62 16.35
C LYS A 190 0.80 21.05 17.45
N PHE A 191 1.81 20.26 17.10
CA PHE A 191 2.70 19.57 18.04
C PHE A 191 4.06 20.25 18.17
N GLN A 192 4.26 21.41 17.53
CA GLN A 192 5.50 22.20 17.57
C GLN A 192 6.74 21.38 17.15
N ILE A 193 6.58 20.55 16.13
CA ILE A 193 7.67 19.72 15.58
C ILE A 193 8.52 20.61 14.68
N THR A 194 9.78 20.77 15.04
CA THR A 194 10.68 21.64 14.30
C THR A 194 11.08 21.07 12.94
N ARG A 195 11.51 21.93 12.02
CA ARG A 195 12.08 21.51 10.73
C ARG A 195 13.29 20.59 10.93
N GLN A 196 14.12 20.86 11.93
CA GLN A 196 15.28 20.04 12.26
C GLN A 196 14.89 18.64 12.71
N ASP A 197 13.84 18.50 13.52
CA ASP A 197 13.34 17.20 13.95
C ASP A 197 12.82 16.38 12.77
N GLN A 198 12.07 17.03 11.86
CA GLN A 198 11.56 16.39 10.64
C GLN A 198 12.69 15.91 9.73
N ASP A 199 13.69 16.77 9.48
CA ASP A 199 14.84 16.42 8.66
C ASP A 199 15.70 15.33 9.31
N LEU A 200 15.87 15.35 10.62
CA LEU A 200 16.58 14.31 11.38
C LEU A 200 15.86 12.97 11.29
N PHE A 201 14.52 12.96 11.41
CA PHE A 201 13.72 11.76 11.26
C PHE A 201 13.86 11.17 9.84
N ALA A 202 13.75 12.01 8.81
CA ALA A 202 13.92 11.62 7.42
C ALA A 202 15.34 11.08 7.14
N TYR A 203 16.37 11.75 7.65
CA TYR A 203 17.77 11.32 7.54
C TYR A 203 17.97 9.93 8.16
N ARG A 204 17.48 9.73 9.40
CA ARG A 204 17.56 8.43 10.08
C ARG A 204 16.86 7.33 9.31
N SER A 205 15.71 7.63 8.67
CA SER A 205 15.00 6.69 7.81
C SER A 205 15.85 6.27 6.60
N GLN A 206 16.51 7.21 5.92
CA GLN A 206 17.41 6.92 4.80
C GLN A 206 18.63 6.07 5.23
N ILE A 207 19.21 6.36 6.38
CA ILE A 207 20.33 5.55 6.92
C ILE A 207 19.87 4.13 7.25
N LYS A 208 18.68 3.94 7.85
CA LYS A 208 18.14 2.60 8.11
C LYS A 208 17.93 1.82 6.81
N ALA A 209 17.36 2.46 5.79
CA ALA A 209 17.19 1.85 4.47
C ALA A 209 18.54 1.46 3.84
N ALA A 210 19.51 2.38 3.85
CA ALA A 210 20.85 2.11 3.30
C ALA A 210 21.52 0.91 4.00
N ASN A 211 21.51 0.87 5.33
CA ASN A 211 22.06 -0.25 6.10
C ASN A 211 21.35 -1.58 5.78
N SER A 212 20.02 -1.56 5.63
CA SER A 212 19.24 -2.75 5.29
C SER A 212 19.47 -3.24 3.85
N ILE A 213 19.80 -2.34 2.94
CA ILE A 213 20.23 -2.68 1.58
C ILE A 213 21.65 -3.28 1.62
N GLU A 214 22.58 -2.65 2.34
CA GLU A 214 23.98 -3.04 2.39
C GLU A 214 24.18 -4.42 3.06
N ASN A 215 23.46 -4.68 4.16
CA ASN A 215 23.51 -5.97 4.86
C ASN A 215 22.68 -7.08 4.22
N GLY A 216 22.00 -6.82 3.10
CA GLY A 216 21.23 -7.79 2.34
C GLY A 216 19.87 -8.16 2.93
N ARG A 217 19.40 -7.49 3.99
CA ARG A 217 18.09 -7.79 4.58
C ARG A 217 16.95 -7.53 3.59
N ILE A 218 16.94 -6.35 2.96
CA ILE A 218 15.89 -5.96 2.00
C ILE A 218 15.89 -6.87 0.76
N SER A 219 17.04 -7.35 0.31
CA SER A 219 17.11 -8.24 -0.87
C SER A 219 16.42 -9.60 -0.66
N LYS A 220 16.14 -10.01 0.58
CA LYS A 220 15.43 -11.25 0.88
C LYS A 220 13.93 -11.17 0.63
N GLU A 221 13.37 -9.97 0.66
CA GLU A 221 11.94 -9.74 0.48
C GLU A 221 11.59 -9.25 -0.94
N ILE A 222 12.58 -8.77 -1.71
CA ILE A 222 12.35 -8.20 -3.04
C ILE A 222 12.46 -9.27 -4.13
N LEU A 223 11.37 -9.48 -4.86
CA LEU A 223 11.40 -10.25 -6.10
C LEU A 223 12.01 -9.44 -7.25
N THR A 224 12.63 -10.11 -8.19
CA THR A 224 13.14 -9.47 -9.41
C THR A 224 12.02 -9.29 -10.43
N VAL A 225 11.80 -8.06 -10.87
CA VAL A 225 10.83 -7.73 -11.91
C VAL A 225 11.55 -7.59 -13.24
N THR A 226 11.12 -8.36 -14.24
CA THR A 226 11.65 -8.28 -15.61
C THR A 226 10.66 -7.53 -16.49
N ILE A 227 11.09 -6.38 -17.02
CA ILE A 227 10.29 -5.54 -17.91
C ILE A 227 10.78 -5.70 -19.34
N LYS A 228 9.94 -6.27 -20.18
CA LYS A 228 10.21 -6.45 -21.61
C LYS A 228 10.30 -5.12 -22.32
N GLN A 229 11.39 -4.93 -23.09
CA GLN A 229 11.60 -3.72 -23.86
C GLN A 229 11.57 -4.02 -25.36
N LYS A 230 10.88 -3.14 -26.13
CA LYS A 230 10.93 -3.24 -27.60
C LYS A 230 12.32 -2.87 -28.09
N ARG A 231 12.99 -3.78 -28.83
CA ARG A 231 14.30 -3.57 -29.49
C ARG A 231 15.47 -3.28 -28.54
N LYS A 232 15.39 -3.67 -27.27
CA LYS A 232 16.45 -3.58 -26.27
C LYS A 232 16.39 -4.83 -25.39
N ASP A 233 17.47 -5.06 -24.62
CA ASP A 233 17.47 -6.09 -23.60
C ASP A 233 16.41 -5.81 -22.53
N ASP A 234 15.90 -6.86 -21.92
CA ASP A 234 14.94 -6.76 -20.83
C ASP A 234 15.51 -5.93 -19.68
N LEU A 235 14.71 -5.04 -19.12
CA LEU A 235 15.10 -4.27 -17.94
C LEU A 235 14.87 -5.12 -16.68
N ILE A 236 15.93 -5.38 -15.94
CA ILE A 236 15.88 -6.12 -14.67
C ILE A 236 15.82 -5.13 -13.51
N VAL A 237 14.75 -5.19 -12.74
CA VAL A 237 14.48 -4.32 -11.59
C VAL A 237 14.42 -5.15 -10.32
N ASN A 238 15.38 -4.95 -9.43
CA ASN A 238 15.55 -5.69 -8.18
C ASN A 238 15.95 -4.80 -7.00
N LYS A 239 15.76 -3.49 -7.12
CA LYS A 239 16.11 -2.49 -6.10
C LYS A 239 15.03 -1.44 -6.01
N ASP A 240 14.78 -0.98 -4.80
CA ASP A 240 13.90 0.16 -4.55
C ASP A 240 14.51 1.45 -5.15
N GLU A 241 13.67 2.26 -5.82
CA GLU A 241 14.11 3.54 -6.42
C GLU A 241 14.04 4.71 -5.43
N HIS A 242 13.25 4.60 -4.38
CA HIS A 242 12.98 5.72 -3.49
C HIS A 242 14.11 6.03 -2.50
N PRO A 243 14.81 5.04 -1.89
CA PRO A 243 15.94 5.29 -1.00
C PRO A 243 17.07 6.06 -1.71
N ARG A 244 17.58 7.09 -1.05
CA ARG A 244 18.64 7.94 -1.62
C ARG A 244 19.66 8.38 -0.58
N LYS A 245 20.90 8.50 -1.01
CA LYS A 245 21.98 9.03 -0.16
C LYS A 245 21.78 10.52 0.06
N THR A 246 21.65 10.95 1.30
CA THR A 246 21.46 12.34 1.71
C THR A 246 22.22 12.64 3.01
N ASP A 247 22.22 13.90 3.41
CA ASP A 247 22.74 14.38 4.69
C ASP A 247 21.86 15.53 5.21
N LEU A 248 22.05 15.90 6.48
CA LEU A 248 21.24 16.95 7.12
C LEU A 248 21.43 18.33 6.49
N GLU A 249 22.62 18.62 5.97
CA GLU A 249 22.90 19.88 5.30
C GLU A 249 22.10 20.02 4.00
N LYS A 250 22.03 18.95 3.20
CA LYS A 250 21.20 18.93 1.97
C LYS A 250 19.72 19.04 2.30
N LEU A 251 19.24 18.32 3.32
CA LEU A 251 17.83 18.36 3.73
C LEU A 251 17.44 19.77 4.18
N SER A 252 18.27 20.44 4.98
CA SER A 252 17.98 21.80 5.49
C SER A 252 17.84 22.85 4.40
N LYS A 253 18.47 22.65 3.24
CA LYS A 253 18.43 23.57 2.08
C LYS A 253 17.21 23.35 1.17
N LEU A 254 16.41 22.31 1.40
CA LEU A 254 15.23 22.06 0.57
C LEU A 254 14.12 23.09 0.84
N SER A 255 13.47 23.52 -0.23
CA SER A 255 12.33 24.43 -0.16
C SER A 255 11.08 23.77 0.46
N THR A 256 10.20 24.61 0.96
CA THR A 256 8.92 24.24 1.58
C THR A 256 7.75 24.63 0.66
N PRO A 257 7.48 23.85 -0.41
CA PRO A 257 6.57 24.26 -1.48
C PRO A 257 5.08 24.16 -1.11
N PHE A 258 4.76 23.58 0.03
CA PHE A 258 3.38 23.24 0.40
C PHE A 258 2.70 24.32 1.26
N LYS A 259 3.47 25.13 1.97
CA LYS A 259 2.99 26.23 2.82
C LYS A 259 4.03 27.34 2.86
N ASN A 260 3.57 28.60 2.78
CA ASN A 260 4.45 29.74 3.04
C ASN A 260 4.99 29.65 4.47
N ASP A 261 6.29 29.83 4.64
CA ASP A 261 7.00 29.65 5.91
C ASP A 261 6.78 28.26 6.56
N GLY A 262 6.51 27.24 5.73
CA GLY A 262 6.30 25.86 6.16
C GLY A 262 7.59 25.13 6.51
N SER A 263 7.44 23.86 6.84
CA SER A 263 8.54 22.99 7.27
C SER A 263 8.64 21.68 6.45
N VAL A 264 7.59 21.31 5.74
CA VAL A 264 7.52 20.08 4.94
C VAL A 264 8.19 20.28 3.59
N THR A 265 9.05 19.34 3.22
CA THR A 265 9.86 19.38 2.00
C THR A 265 9.79 18.06 1.25
N ALA A 266 10.30 18.01 0.03
CA ALA A 266 10.49 16.75 -0.70
C ALA A 266 11.47 15.77 -0.02
N GLY A 267 12.25 16.22 0.95
CA GLY A 267 13.21 15.40 1.70
C GLY A 267 12.64 14.75 2.96
N ASN A 268 11.63 15.37 3.57
CA ASN A 268 11.02 14.92 4.81
C ASN A 268 9.55 14.51 4.68
N SER A 269 9.04 14.40 3.45
CA SER A 269 7.71 13.86 3.13
C SER A 269 7.79 12.51 2.42
N SER A 270 6.70 11.76 2.47
CA SER A 270 6.56 10.49 1.75
C SER A 270 6.58 10.71 0.24
N GLY A 271 7.08 9.72 -0.51
CA GLY A 271 7.04 9.73 -1.96
C GLY A 271 5.70 9.23 -2.52
N VAL A 272 5.52 9.48 -3.81
CA VAL A 272 4.48 8.89 -4.65
C VAL A 272 5.13 7.69 -5.35
N ASN A 273 4.58 6.49 -5.16
CA ASN A 273 5.25 5.24 -5.47
C ASN A 273 4.35 4.22 -6.17
N ASP A 274 5.01 3.22 -6.77
CA ASP A 274 4.40 2.04 -7.37
C ASP A 274 4.95 0.79 -6.69
N GLY A 275 4.10 -0.21 -6.42
CA GLY A 275 4.54 -1.46 -5.82
C GLY A 275 3.42 -2.45 -5.50
N ALA A 276 3.81 -3.69 -5.17
CA ALA A 276 2.93 -4.74 -4.69
C ALA A 276 3.66 -5.63 -3.69
N ALA A 277 2.93 -6.13 -2.72
CA ALA A 277 3.45 -7.02 -1.68
C ALA A 277 2.43 -8.06 -1.25
#